data_a4b20f4f320d4eed48bf33e433a08d65
#
_entry.id   a4b20f4f320d4eed48bf33e433a08d65
#
_cell.length_a   1.000
_cell.length_b   1.000
_cell.length_c   1.000
_cell.angle_alpha   90.00
_cell.angle_beta   90.00
_cell.angle_gamma   90.00
#
_symmetry.space_group_name_H-M   'P 1'
#
loop_
_entity.id
_entity.type
_entity.pdbx_description
1 polymer ?
#
loop_
_entity_poly.entity_id
_entity_poly.type
_entity_poly.pdbx_seq_one_letter_code
_entity_poly.pdbx_strand_id
1 'polypeptide(L)'
;MASQKSQNSNMLLAFLTLLGVIALVAVVGFFMLRKGPEIIQGQAEVDEYRVSSKVPGRILEFRVKEGQTVQAGDTLAILEAPDIAAKMEQARAAEAAAQAQNEKAIKGARQEQIQAAYEMWQKAQAGVDIAEKSYKRVKNLFEQGVMPAQKLDEVTAQRNAAIATEKAVKAQYTMAKNGAEREDKMAAAALVERAKGAVAEVESYVKETFLIAQAAGEVSEIFPKVGELVGTGAPIMNIAILKDMWVTFNVREDLLKNLTMGAEFEAIVPALDNKAIKLKVDYMKDLGTYAARKATKTTGQFDLKTFEVRARPMEIVEGLRPGMSVIIKK
;
A
#
# COMPACT_ATOMS: atom_id res chain seq x y z
N MET A 1 75.77 7.71 78.36
CA MET A 1 74.65 6.80 77.98
C MET A 1 73.34 7.50 77.65
N ALA A 2 73.21 8.80 77.47
CA ALA A 2 71.95 9.52 77.18
C ALA A 2 71.75 9.80 75.68
N SER A 3 72.75 9.73 74.81
CA SER A 3 72.64 10.04 73.37
C SER A 3 72.00 8.92 72.49
N GLN A 4 72.15 7.69 72.90
CA GLN A 4 71.62 6.54 72.12
C GLN A 4 70.11 6.33 72.24
N LYS A 5 69.47 6.78 73.36
CA LYS A 5 68.05 6.62 73.59
C LYS A 5 67.18 7.59 72.80
N SER A 6 67.66 8.79 72.50
CA SER A 6 67.00 9.80 71.66
C SER A 6 66.98 9.43 70.16
N GLN A 7 68.08 8.81 69.71
CA GLN A 7 68.18 8.42 68.29
C GLN A 7 67.26 7.28 67.93
N ASN A 8 67.03 6.31 68.78
CA ASN A 8 66.05 5.19 68.60
C ASN A 8 64.63 5.65 68.65
N SER A 9 64.25 6.66 69.48
CA SER A 9 62.93 7.23 69.55
C SER A 9 62.54 7.96 68.27
N ASN A 10 63.49 8.74 67.70
CA ASN A 10 63.23 9.43 66.41
C ASN A 10 63.17 8.48 65.20
N MET A 11 63.93 7.40 65.23
CA MET A 11 63.83 6.36 64.21
C MET A 11 62.55 5.60 64.28
N LEU A 12 61.97 5.31 65.47
CA LEU A 12 60.75 4.69 65.68
C LEU A 12 59.55 5.58 65.22
N LEU A 13 59.66 6.88 65.47
CA LEU A 13 58.68 7.88 65.03
C LEU A 13 58.67 8.01 63.48
N ALA A 14 59.89 8.06 62.87
CA ALA A 14 60.02 8.08 61.41
C ALA A 14 59.49 6.82 60.73
N PHE A 15 59.64 5.66 61.36
CA PHE A 15 59.06 4.37 60.86
C PHE A 15 57.55 4.36 60.97
N LEU A 16 56.98 4.85 62.09
CA LEU A 16 55.56 4.96 62.26
C LEU A 16 54.88 5.94 61.29
N THR A 17 55.51 7.09 61.00
CA THR A 17 55.05 8.04 59.99
C THR A 17 55.12 7.47 58.57
N LEU A 18 56.16 6.74 58.22
CA LEU A 18 56.30 6.07 56.95
C LEU A 18 55.23 5.00 56.77
N LEU A 19 54.96 4.22 57.85
CA LEU A 19 53.90 3.20 57.84
C LEU A 19 52.52 3.83 57.71
N GLY A 20 52.26 4.98 58.37
CA GLY A 20 51.07 5.77 58.23
C GLY A 20 50.83 6.29 56.82
N VAL A 21 51.88 6.77 56.17
CA VAL A 21 51.83 7.26 54.78
C VAL A 21 51.55 6.09 53.81
N ILE A 22 52.18 4.93 54.02
CA ILE A 22 51.94 3.74 53.18
C ILE A 22 50.51 3.25 53.37
N ALA A 23 49.99 3.22 54.59
CA ALA A 23 48.61 2.85 54.86
C ALA A 23 47.60 3.82 54.22
N LEU A 24 47.89 5.13 54.29
CA LEU A 24 47.06 6.16 53.68
C LEU A 24 47.06 6.02 52.12
N VAL A 25 48.22 5.82 51.52
CA VAL A 25 48.35 5.58 50.05
C VAL A 25 47.62 4.29 49.65
N ALA A 26 47.73 3.22 50.46
CA ALA A 26 47.04 1.97 50.22
C ALA A 26 45.52 2.14 50.30
N VAL A 27 45.01 2.90 51.28
CA VAL A 27 43.58 3.20 51.42
C VAL A 27 43.07 4.06 50.27
N VAL A 28 43.78 5.12 49.93
CA VAL A 28 43.45 5.98 48.78
C VAL A 28 43.50 5.18 47.46
N GLY A 29 44.55 4.36 47.27
CA GLY A 29 44.64 3.47 46.13
C GLY A 29 43.51 2.45 46.05
N PHE A 30 43.09 1.87 47.19
CA PHE A 30 41.99 0.95 47.26
C PHE A 30 40.66 1.63 46.88
N PHE A 31 40.39 2.86 47.32
CA PHE A 31 39.21 3.62 46.96
C PHE A 31 39.24 4.10 45.49
N MET A 32 40.40 4.50 44.99
CA MET A 32 40.57 4.93 43.58
C MET A 32 40.53 3.75 42.60
N LEU A 33 41.00 2.57 42.99
CA LEU A 33 41.02 1.37 42.16
C LEU A 33 39.72 0.52 42.25
N ARG A 34 38.78 0.89 43.11
CA ARG A 34 37.45 0.23 43.11
C ARG A 34 36.82 0.47 41.76
N LYS A 35 36.73 -0.57 40.92
CA LYS A 35 35.89 -0.59 39.72
C LYS A 35 34.44 -0.29 40.14
N GLY A 36 33.87 0.78 39.58
CA GLY A 36 32.43 1.06 39.74
C GLY A 36 31.58 -0.14 39.30
N PRO A 37 30.32 -0.17 39.68
CA PRO A 37 29.42 -1.24 39.25
C PRO A 37 29.41 -1.31 37.74
N GLU A 38 29.51 -2.51 37.19
CA GLU A 38 29.49 -2.74 35.74
C GLU A 38 28.07 -2.47 35.23
N ILE A 39 27.94 -1.43 34.41
CA ILE A 39 26.66 -0.93 33.91
C ILE A 39 26.51 -1.45 32.47
N ILE A 40 25.43 -2.17 32.20
CA ILE A 40 25.01 -2.52 30.84
C ILE A 40 23.98 -1.50 30.39
N GLN A 41 24.31 -0.71 29.40
CA GLN A 41 23.43 0.29 28.82
C GLN A 41 22.80 -0.26 27.54
N GLY A 42 21.47 -0.13 27.47
CA GLY A 42 20.67 -0.36 26.28
C GLY A 42 19.93 0.89 25.85
N GLN A 43 19.24 0.79 24.74
CA GLN A 43 18.42 1.84 24.17
C GLN A 43 17.04 1.31 23.85
N ALA A 44 16.00 2.08 24.18
CA ALA A 44 14.64 1.79 23.77
C ALA A 44 14.48 2.01 22.26
N GLU A 45 13.93 1.05 21.58
CA GLU A 45 13.68 1.06 20.13
C GLU A 45 12.21 0.69 19.87
N VAL A 46 11.76 0.96 18.65
CA VAL A 46 10.38 0.70 18.22
C VAL A 46 10.37 0.34 16.75
N ASP A 47 9.39 -0.46 16.32
CA ASP A 47 9.14 -0.64 14.90
C ASP A 47 8.54 0.63 14.31
N GLU A 48 9.13 1.06 13.20
CA GLU A 48 8.62 2.15 12.39
C GLU A 48 8.21 1.64 11.03
N TYR A 49 7.02 2.04 10.58
CA TYR A 49 6.67 1.83 9.19
C TYR A 49 6.70 3.14 8.42
N ARG A 50 7.16 3.02 7.19
CA ARG A 50 7.31 4.14 6.28
C ARG A 50 6.07 4.30 5.43
N VAL A 51 5.45 5.46 5.48
CA VAL A 51 4.39 5.87 4.57
C VAL A 51 5.05 6.44 3.32
N SER A 52 4.80 5.82 2.17
CA SER A 52 5.36 6.23 0.88
C SER A 52 4.23 6.53 -0.11
N SER A 53 4.49 7.45 -1.05
CA SER A 53 3.54 7.75 -2.11
C SER A 53 3.55 6.67 -3.19
N LYS A 54 2.38 6.17 -3.59
CA LYS A 54 2.21 5.26 -4.72
C LYS A 54 2.08 6.01 -6.05
N VAL A 55 1.66 7.26 -6.01
CA VAL A 55 1.45 8.11 -7.18
C VAL A 55 2.32 9.36 -7.10
N PRO A 56 2.84 9.86 -8.22
CA PRO A 56 3.55 11.14 -8.22
C PRO A 56 2.55 12.28 -8.00
N GLY A 57 2.98 13.29 -7.23
CA GLY A 57 2.15 14.45 -6.94
C GLY A 57 2.89 15.49 -6.12
N ARG A 58 2.28 16.65 -5.92
CA ARG A 58 2.78 17.70 -5.07
C ARG A 58 2.09 17.61 -3.71
N ILE A 59 2.83 17.72 -2.63
CA ILE A 59 2.25 17.78 -1.28
C ILE A 59 1.37 19.04 -1.19
N LEU A 60 0.06 18.84 -1.09
CA LEU A 60 -0.89 19.92 -0.90
C LEU A 60 -0.92 20.36 0.55
N GLU A 61 -1.09 19.42 1.46
CA GLU A 61 -1.11 19.65 2.90
C GLU A 61 -0.80 18.40 3.69
N PHE A 62 -0.28 18.59 4.91
CA PHE A 62 -0.24 17.56 5.95
C PHE A 62 -1.39 17.77 6.93
N ARG A 63 -2.11 16.70 7.25
CA ARG A 63 -3.18 16.68 8.25
C ARG A 63 -2.68 16.39 9.65
N VAL A 64 -1.42 16.00 9.76
CA VAL A 64 -0.74 15.61 10.99
C VAL A 64 0.59 16.35 11.14
N LYS A 65 1.12 16.35 12.35
CA LYS A 65 2.42 16.93 12.71
C LYS A 65 3.31 15.86 13.33
N GLU A 66 4.61 16.08 13.30
CA GLU A 66 5.58 15.26 14.04
C GLU A 66 5.23 15.24 15.54
N GLY A 67 5.32 14.07 16.17
CA GLY A 67 4.92 13.82 17.54
C GLY A 67 3.41 13.60 17.76
N GLN A 68 2.58 13.69 16.72
CA GLN A 68 1.14 13.46 16.81
C GLN A 68 0.81 11.98 16.73
N THR A 69 -0.06 11.50 17.63
CA THR A 69 -0.62 10.15 17.57
C THR A 69 -1.71 10.06 16.51
N VAL A 70 -1.68 8.98 15.72
CA VAL A 70 -2.63 8.69 14.64
C VAL A 70 -3.23 7.29 14.83
N GLN A 71 -4.44 7.10 14.30
CA GLN A 71 -5.12 5.80 14.25
C GLN A 71 -5.07 5.23 12.84
N ALA A 72 -5.24 3.91 12.71
CA ALA A 72 -5.38 3.29 11.40
C ALA A 72 -6.58 3.88 10.63
N GLY A 73 -6.36 4.29 9.38
CA GLY A 73 -7.36 4.96 8.54
C GLY A 73 -7.33 6.49 8.59
N ASP A 74 -6.60 7.11 9.51
CA ASP A 74 -6.46 8.57 9.54
C ASP A 74 -5.74 9.08 8.29
N THR A 75 -6.23 10.19 7.73
CA THR A 75 -5.58 10.86 6.61
C THR A 75 -4.37 11.64 7.12
N LEU A 76 -3.20 11.31 6.59
CA LEU A 76 -1.91 11.88 7.00
C LEU A 76 -1.51 13.07 6.14
N ALA A 77 -1.66 12.93 4.82
CA ALA A 77 -1.31 13.96 3.85
C ALA A 77 -2.20 13.85 2.61
N ILE A 78 -2.33 14.96 1.90
CA ILE A 78 -3.06 15.04 0.63
C ILE A 78 -2.08 15.46 -0.45
N LEU A 79 -2.11 14.73 -1.58
CA LEU A 79 -1.33 15.01 -2.77
C LEU A 79 -2.19 15.68 -3.83
N GLU A 80 -1.69 16.73 -4.45
CA GLU A 80 -2.22 17.30 -5.66
C GLU A 80 -1.60 16.58 -6.87
N ALA A 81 -2.44 15.89 -7.66
CA ALA A 81 -2.04 15.13 -8.83
C ALA A 81 -2.95 15.46 -10.04
N PRO A 82 -2.73 16.60 -10.70
CA PRO A 82 -3.59 17.06 -11.80
C PRO A 82 -3.63 16.08 -12.97
N ASP A 83 -2.54 15.34 -13.21
CA ASP A 83 -2.49 14.32 -14.25
C ASP A 83 -3.47 13.17 -14.00
N ILE A 84 -3.64 12.78 -12.73
CA ILE A 84 -4.60 11.74 -12.34
C ILE A 84 -6.03 12.28 -12.50
N ALA A 85 -6.28 13.54 -12.13
CA ALA A 85 -7.58 14.19 -12.35
C ALA A 85 -7.94 14.25 -13.84
N ALA A 86 -6.99 14.63 -14.70
CA ALA A 86 -7.19 14.64 -16.15
C ALA A 86 -7.48 13.23 -16.72
N LYS A 87 -6.77 12.20 -16.24
CA LYS A 87 -7.04 10.81 -16.60
C LYS A 87 -8.42 10.35 -16.14
N MET A 88 -8.89 10.79 -14.99
CA MET A 88 -10.24 10.49 -14.50
C MET A 88 -11.30 11.06 -15.44
N GLU A 89 -11.18 12.32 -15.82
CA GLU A 89 -12.11 12.95 -16.78
C GLU A 89 -12.07 12.23 -18.13
N GLN A 90 -10.91 11.85 -18.62
CA GLN A 90 -10.77 11.08 -19.86
C GLN A 90 -11.47 9.69 -19.75
N ALA A 91 -11.28 8.97 -18.65
CA ALA A 91 -11.91 7.67 -18.42
C ALA A 91 -13.43 7.78 -18.34
N ARG A 92 -13.95 8.80 -17.65
CA ARG A 92 -15.41 9.09 -17.57
C ARG A 92 -15.99 9.45 -18.92
N ALA A 93 -15.30 10.25 -19.71
CA ALA A 93 -15.74 10.58 -21.07
C ALA A 93 -15.78 9.33 -21.96
N ALA A 94 -14.81 8.44 -21.85
CA ALA A 94 -14.81 7.16 -22.57
C ALA A 94 -15.96 6.23 -22.12
N GLU A 95 -16.27 6.18 -20.83
CA GLU A 95 -17.43 5.44 -20.30
C GLU A 95 -18.74 6.01 -20.86
N ALA A 96 -18.92 7.33 -20.84
CA ALA A 96 -20.11 7.97 -21.37
C ALA A 96 -20.29 7.69 -22.88
N ALA A 97 -19.19 7.71 -23.65
CA ALA A 97 -19.23 7.35 -25.07
C ALA A 97 -19.62 5.89 -25.31
N ALA A 98 -19.07 4.96 -24.52
CA ALA A 98 -19.42 3.53 -24.59
C ALA A 98 -20.90 3.30 -24.19
N GLN A 99 -21.40 3.98 -23.17
CA GLN A 99 -22.81 3.94 -22.77
C GLN A 99 -23.73 4.44 -23.88
N ALA A 100 -23.42 5.57 -24.50
CA ALA A 100 -24.18 6.10 -25.64
C ALA A 100 -24.19 5.13 -26.82
N GLN A 101 -23.08 4.45 -27.08
CA GLN A 101 -23.02 3.43 -28.12
C GLN A 101 -23.87 2.19 -27.80
N ASN A 102 -23.84 1.74 -26.57
CA ASN A 102 -24.69 0.63 -26.11
C ASN A 102 -26.18 0.98 -26.19
N GLU A 103 -26.56 2.17 -25.75
CA GLU A 103 -27.95 2.63 -25.89
C GLU A 103 -28.40 2.68 -27.33
N LYS A 104 -27.54 3.13 -28.26
CA LYS A 104 -27.82 3.14 -29.69
C LYS A 104 -28.02 1.71 -30.21
N ALA A 105 -27.19 0.75 -29.80
CA ALA A 105 -27.37 -0.66 -30.18
C ALA A 105 -28.65 -1.28 -29.63
N ILE A 106 -29.04 -0.93 -28.41
CA ILE A 106 -30.29 -1.39 -27.80
C ILE A 106 -31.53 -0.76 -28.47
N LYS A 107 -31.50 0.57 -28.69
CA LYS A 107 -32.63 1.29 -29.36
C LYS A 107 -32.85 0.83 -30.79
N GLY A 108 -31.79 0.39 -31.49
CA GLY A 108 -31.86 -0.09 -32.86
C GLY A 108 -32.17 1.03 -33.87
N ALA A 109 -32.89 0.69 -34.95
CA ALA A 109 -33.27 1.65 -35.98
C ALA A 109 -34.25 2.70 -35.43
N ARG A 110 -34.20 3.90 -35.99
CA ARG A 110 -35.14 4.98 -35.64
C ARG A 110 -36.56 4.63 -36.08
N GLN A 111 -37.56 5.10 -35.36
CA GLN A 111 -38.98 4.83 -35.67
C GLN A 111 -39.35 5.26 -37.08
N GLU A 112 -38.79 6.39 -37.57
CA GLU A 112 -39.03 6.86 -38.94
C GLU A 112 -38.47 5.90 -40.00
N GLN A 113 -37.33 5.26 -39.70
CA GLN A 113 -36.73 4.24 -40.59
C GLN A 113 -37.58 2.97 -40.64
N ILE A 114 -38.07 2.53 -39.49
CA ILE A 114 -38.94 1.36 -39.38
C ILE A 114 -40.26 1.64 -40.13
N GLN A 115 -40.84 2.83 -39.96
CA GLN A 115 -42.07 3.23 -40.65
C GLN A 115 -41.88 3.31 -42.17
N ALA A 116 -40.79 3.91 -42.63
CA ALA A 116 -40.46 4.00 -44.05
C ALA A 116 -40.32 2.60 -44.69
N ALA A 117 -39.64 1.68 -44.01
CA ALA A 117 -39.49 0.29 -44.49
C ALA A 117 -40.87 -0.44 -44.48
N TYR A 118 -41.74 -0.16 -43.51
CA TYR A 118 -43.09 -0.70 -43.46
C TYR A 118 -43.94 -0.22 -44.65
N GLU A 119 -43.95 1.07 -44.95
CA GLU A 119 -44.67 1.63 -46.10
C GLU A 119 -44.18 1.06 -47.43
N MET A 120 -42.84 0.85 -47.60
CA MET A 120 -42.29 0.20 -48.76
C MET A 120 -42.77 -1.25 -48.88
N TRP A 121 -42.83 -1.99 -47.79
CA TRP A 121 -43.38 -3.35 -47.79
C TRP A 121 -44.87 -3.34 -48.13
N GLN A 122 -45.70 -2.43 -47.62
CA GLN A 122 -47.11 -2.30 -47.97
C GLN A 122 -47.28 -2.02 -49.49
N LYS A 123 -46.48 -1.13 -50.04
CA LYS A 123 -46.46 -0.85 -51.49
C LYS A 123 -46.14 -2.12 -52.33
N ALA A 124 -45.16 -2.90 -51.92
CA ALA A 124 -44.80 -4.14 -52.59
C ALA A 124 -45.91 -5.18 -52.47
N GLN A 125 -46.61 -5.28 -51.32
CA GLN A 125 -47.76 -6.16 -51.10
C GLN A 125 -48.96 -5.79 -52.03
N ALA A 126 -49.24 -4.51 -52.20
CA ALA A 126 -50.24 -4.06 -53.14
C ALA A 126 -49.87 -4.44 -54.60
N GLY A 127 -48.58 -4.40 -54.93
CA GLY A 127 -48.03 -4.87 -56.23
C GLY A 127 -48.31 -6.37 -56.45
N VAL A 128 -48.11 -7.20 -55.41
CA VAL A 128 -48.42 -8.64 -55.46
C VAL A 128 -49.91 -8.85 -55.71
N ASP A 129 -50.78 -8.11 -54.99
CA ASP A 129 -52.26 -8.22 -55.12
C ASP A 129 -52.75 -7.93 -56.58
N ILE A 130 -52.13 -6.89 -57.20
CA ILE A 130 -52.45 -6.53 -58.60
C ILE A 130 -52.01 -7.68 -59.54
N ALA A 131 -50.77 -8.16 -59.38
CA ALA A 131 -50.18 -9.20 -60.22
C ALA A 131 -50.99 -10.53 -60.07
N GLU A 132 -51.37 -10.85 -58.85
CA GLU A 132 -52.21 -12.03 -58.52
C GLU A 132 -53.58 -11.97 -59.21
N LYS A 133 -54.27 -10.82 -59.11
CA LYS A 133 -55.55 -10.59 -59.81
C LYS A 133 -55.38 -10.69 -61.32
N SER A 134 -54.31 -10.13 -61.86
CA SER A 134 -54.03 -10.23 -63.31
C SER A 134 -53.77 -11.68 -63.75
N TYR A 135 -52.97 -12.40 -63.00
CA TYR A 135 -52.63 -13.80 -63.24
C TYR A 135 -53.96 -14.65 -63.18
N LYS A 136 -54.76 -14.50 -62.13
CA LYS A 136 -56.05 -15.24 -62.04
C LYS A 136 -56.94 -14.97 -63.21
N ARG A 137 -57.04 -13.72 -63.67
CA ARG A 137 -57.91 -13.34 -64.80
C ARG A 137 -57.38 -13.96 -66.09
N VAL A 138 -56.06 -13.84 -66.38
CA VAL A 138 -55.51 -14.38 -67.60
C VAL A 138 -55.55 -15.91 -67.61
N LYS A 139 -55.34 -16.57 -66.50
CA LYS A 139 -55.38 -18.01 -66.32
C LYS A 139 -56.82 -18.53 -66.65
N ASN A 140 -57.87 -17.91 -66.14
CA ASN A 140 -59.24 -18.29 -66.42
C ASN A 140 -59.61 -18.13 -67.90
N LEU A 141 -59.12 -17.06 -68.59
CA LEU A 141 -59.32 -16.85 -70.04
C LEU A 141 -58.48 -17.82 -70.90
N PHE A 142 -57.35 -18.24 -70.44
CA PHE A 142 -56.55 -19.28 -71.08
C PHE A 142 -57.20 -20.63 -70.97
N GLU A 143 -57.74 -20.99 -69.82
CA GLU A 143 -58.53 -22.24 -69.60
C GLU A 143 -59.75 -22.28 -70.49
N GLN A 144 -60.32 -21.13 -70.81
CA GLN A 144 -61.45 -20.99 -71.73
C GLN A 144 -61.06 -20.93 -73.23
N GLY A 145 -59.74 -21.06 -73.53
CA GLY A 145 -59.24 -21.03 -74.88
C GLY A 145 -59.18 -19.64 -75.55
N VAL A 146 -59.43 -18.55 -74.79
CA VAL A 146 -59.47 -17.16 -75.29
C VAL A 146 -58.12 -16.47 -75.33
N MET A 147 -57.15 -16.90 -74.50
CA MET A 147 -55.80 -16.29 -74.42
C MET A 147 -54.74 -17.27 -74.83
N PRO A 148 -53.63 -16.77 -75.47
CA PRO A 148 -52.49 -17.62 -75.86
C PRO A 148 -51.59 -17.94 -74.62
N ALA A 149 -50.92 -19.09 -74.66
CA ALA A 149 -50.00 -19.55 -73.62
C ALA A 149 -48.91 -18.51 -73.27
N GLN A 150 -48.37 -17.79 -74.27
CA GLN A 150 -47.38 -16.72 -74.09
C GLN A 150 -47.89 -15.64 -73.10
N LYS A 151 -49.18 -15.28 -73.14
CA LYS A 151 -49.71 -14.28 -72.23
C LYS A 151 -49.83 -14.80 -70.79
N LEU A 152 -50.12 -16.08 -70.63
CA LEU A 152 -50.09 -16.72 -69.31
C LEU A 152 -48.68 -16.78 -68.74
N ASP A 153 -47.70 -17.12 -69.56
CA ASP A 153 -46.27 -17.13 -69.14
C ASP A 153 -45.77 -15.73 -68.69
N GLU A 154 -46.18 -14.69 -69.48
CA GLU A 154 -45.87 -13.30 -69.14
C GLU A 154 -46.43 -12.88 -67.77
N VAL A 155 -47.70 -13.09 -67.53
CA VAL A 155 -48.30 -12.70 -66.23
C VAL A 155 -47.83 -13.58 -65.09
N THR A 156 -47.41 -14.83 -65.35
CA THR A 156 -46.82 -15.72 -64.37
C THR A 156 -45.44 -15.20 -63.96
N ALA A 157 -44.62 -14.78 -64.93
CA ALA A 157 -43.32 -14.17 -64.63
C ALA A 157 -43.47 -12.85 -63.87
N GLN A 158 -44.45 -11.99 -64.24
CA GLN A 158 -44.73 -10.74 -63.52
C GLN A 158 -45.19 -10.99 -62.06
N ARG A 159 -46.08 -11.98 -61.86
CA ARG A 159 -46.49 -12.39 -60.53
C ARG A 159 -45.31 -12.87 -59.67
N ASN A 160 -44.48 -13.75 -60.24
CA ASN A 160 -43.31 -14.29 -59.52
C ASN A 160 -42.31 -13.18 -59.16
N ALA A 161 -42.07 -12.22 -60.05
CA ALA A 161 -41.22 -11.05 -59.80
C ALA A 161 -41.80 -10.16 -58.71
N ALA A 162 -43.13 -9.92 -58.67
CA ALA A 162 -43.79 -9.16 -57.63
C ALA A 162 -43.64 -9.85 -56.25
N ILE A 163 -43.85 -11.18 -56.21
CA ILE A 163 -43.67 -11.96 -54.98
C ILE A 163 -42.20 -11.91 -54.49
N ALA A 164 -41.25 -12.02 -55.40
CA ALA A 164 -39.83 -11.93 -55.02
C ALA A 164 -39.47 -10.53 -54.48
N THR A 165 -40.04 -9.48 -55.08
CA THR A 165 -39.86 -8.09 -54.59
C THR A 165 -40.49 -7.90 -53.20
N GLU A 166 -41.69 -8.37 -52.98
CA GLU A 166 -42.33 -8.31 -51.67
C GLU A 166 -41.50 -9.00 -50.58
N LYS A 167 -41.02 -10.21 -50.87
CA LYS A 167 -40.16 -10.95 -49.91
C LYS A 167 -38.89 -10.19 -49.58
N ALA A 168 -38.22 -9.56 -50.56
CA ALA A 168 -37.03 -8.79 -50.35
C ALA A 168 -37.29 -7.55 -49.46
N VAL A 169 -38.32 -6.78 -49.75
CA VAL A 169 -38.69 -5.59 -48.99
C VAL A 169 -39.18 -5.96 -47.58
N LYS A 170 -39.92 -7.07 -47.43
CA LYS A 170 -40.32 -7.62 -46.13
C LYS A 170 -39.11 -7.97 -45.26
N ALA A 171 -38.10 -8.59 -45.88
CA ALA A 171 -36.84 -8.88 -45.16
C ALA A 171 -36.16 -7.59 -44.66
N GLN A 172 -36.15 -6.50 -45.44
CA GLN A 172 -35.62 -5.20 -45.05
C GLN A 172 -36.42 -4.60 -43.86
N TYR A 173 -37.76 -4.65 -43.93
CA TYR A 173 -38.59 -4.19 -42.82
C TYR A 173 -38.31 -5.00 -41.55
N THR A 174 -38.21 -6.34 -41.64
CA THR A 174 -37.93 -7.22 -40.52
C THR A 174 -36.57 -6.91 -39.90
N MET A 175 -35.55 -6.65 -40.74
CA MET A 175 -34.24 -6.27 -40.32
C MET A 175 -34.24 -4.92 -39.57
N ALA A 176 -34.95 -3.92 -40.11
CA ALA A 176 -35.09 -2.63 -39.42
C ALA A 176 -35.83 -2.75 -38.08
N LYS A 177 -36.91 -3.56 -38.05
CA LYS A 177 -37.71 -3.80 -36.85
C LYS A 177 -36.93 -4.55 -35.74
N ASN A 178 -36.15 -5.57 -36.09
CA ASN A 178 -35.39 -6.36 -35.13
C ASN A 178 -34.18 -5.58 -34.57
N GLY A 179 -33.69 -4.58 -35.33
CA GLY A 179 -32.54 -3.77 -34.93
C GLY A 179 -31.22 -4.54 -34.93
N ALA A 180 -30.28 -4.15 -34.09
CA ALA A 180 -28.99 -4.79 -33.97
C ALA A 180 -29.08 -6.24 -33.50
N GLU A 181 -28.18 -7.07 -33.99
CA GLU A 181 -28.09 -8.48 -33.60
C GLU A 181 -27.72 -8.63 -32.10
N ARG A 182 -28.00 -9.82 -31.57
CA ARG A 182 -27.71 -10.10 -30.16
C ARG A 182 -26.20 -9.91 -29.85
N GLU A 183 -25.36 -10.35 -30.76
CA GLU A 183 -23.92 -10.29 -30.70
C GLU A 183 -23.42 -8.84 -30.67
N ASP A 184 -23.99 -7.96 -31.46
CA ASP A 184 -23.68 -6.53 -31.50
C ASP A 184 -24.07 -5.84 -30.17
N LYS A 185 -25.22 -6.19 -29.62
CA LYS A 185 -25.66 -5.69 -28.31
C LYS A 185 -24.76 -6.17 -27.19
N MET A 186 -24.32 -7.44 -27.22
CA MET A 186 -23.37 -7.99 -26.27
C MET A 186 -21.97 -7.33 -26.39
N ALA A 187 -21.52 -7.09 -27.61
CA ALA A 187 -20.25 -6.39 -27.84
C ALA A 187 -20.29 -4.95 -27.33
N ALA A 188 -21.39 -4.22 -27.57
CA ALA A 188 -21.57 -2.87 -27.06
C ALA A 188 -21.65 -2.84 -25.52
N ALA A 189 -22.33 -3.79 -24.89
CA ALA A 189 -22.36 -3.93 -23.44
C ALA A 189 -20.96 -4.24 -22.86
N ALA A 190 -20.18 -5.11 -23.50
CA ALA A 190 -18.81 -5.42 -23.09
C ALA A 190 -17.88 -4.20 -23.17
N LEU A 191 -18.11 -3.29 -24.13
CA LEU A 191 -17.37 -2.02 -24.22
C LEU A 191 -17.66 -1.12 -23.01
N VAL A 192 -18.91 -1.07 -22.54
CA VAL A 192 -19.29 -0.34 -21.32
C VAL A 192 -18.54 -0.91 -20.11
N GLU A 193 -18.56 -2.23 -19.94
CA GLU A 193 -17.89 -2.86 -18.80
C GLU A 193 -16.36 -2.63 -18.85
N ARG A 194 -15.75 -2.65 -20.02
CA ARG A 194 -14.34 -2.28 -20.18
C ARG A 194 -14.06 -0.84 -19.78
N ALA A 195 -14.93 0.10 -20.19
CA ALA A 195 -14.78 1.51 -19.86
C ALA A 195 -14.98 1.76 -18.36
N LYS A 196 -15.94 1.09 -17.71
CA LYS A 196 -16.10 1.11 -16.23
C LYS A 196 -14.85 0.58 -15.51
N GLY A 197 -14.25 -0.47 -16.03
CA GLY A 197 -12.99 -0.99 -15.51
C GLY A 197 -11.86 0.05 -15.55
N ALA A 198 -11.77 0.81 -16.65
CA ALA A 198 -10.81 1.90 -16.76
C ALA A 198 -11.08 3.06 -15.77
N VAL A 199 -12.34 3.40 -15.54
CA VAL A 199 -12.71 4.38 -14.49
C VAL A 199 -12.31 3.87 -13.12
N ALA A 200 -12.62 2.61 -12.77
CA ALA A 200 -12.28 2.01 -11.48
C ALA A 200 -10.76 1.96 -11.24
N GLU A 201 -9.96 1.73 -12.28
CA GLU A 201 -8.50 1.78 -12.21
C GLU A 201 -8.03 3.18 -11.81
N VAL A 202 -8.50 4.23 -12.50
CA VAL A 202 -8.10 5.61 -12.19
C VAL A 202 -8.63 6.05 -10.82
N GLU A 203 -9.84 5.62 -10.41
CA GLU A 203 -10.36 5.85 -9.05
C GLU A 203 -9.44 5.28 -7.97
N SER A 204 -8.82 4.13 -8.22
CA SER A 204 -7.81 3.58 -7.32
C SER A 204 -6.62 4.53 -7.16
N TYR A 205 -6.15 5.15 -8.26
CA TYR A 205 -5.06 6.15 -8.17
C TYR A 205 -5.50 7.45 -7.48
N VAL A 206 -6.74 7.88 -7.66
CA VAL A 206 -7.28 9.04 -6.92
C VAL A 206 -7.30 8.77 -5.42
N LYS A 207 -7.68 7.57 -4.98
CA LYS A 207 -7.64 7.20 -3.56
C LYS A 207 -6.22 7.25 -2.98
N GLU A 208 -5.22 6.90 -3.77
CA GLU A 208 -3.81 6.94 -3.36
C GLU A 208 -3.24 8.37 -3.23
N THR A 209 -3.98 9.41 -3.67
CA THR A 209 -3.60 10.80 -3.39
C THR A 209 -3.88 11.22 -1.95
N PHE A 210 -4.70 10.45 -1.23
CA PHE A 210 -4.93 10.59 0.21
C PHE A 210 -4.07 9.55 0.93
N LEU A 211 -2.98 10.00 1.51
CA LEU A 211 -2.11 9.11 2.28
C LEU A 211 -2.75 8.83 3.64
N ILE A 212 -3.00 7.55 3.92
CA ILE A 212 -3.67 7.11 5.15
C ILE A 212 -2.72 6.28 6.03
N ALA A 213 -2.91 6.36 7.35
CA ALA A 213 -2.20 5.54 8.31
C ALA A 213 -2.65 4.07 8.19
N GLN A 214 -1.69 3.14 8.04
CA GLN A 214 -1.97 1.70 7.97
C GLN A 214 -2.19 1.07 9.36
N ALA A 215 -1.54 1.65 10.38
CA ALA A 215 -1.65 1.21 11.77
C ALA A 215 -1.61 2.42 12.71
N ALA A 216 -2.09 2.22 13.94
CA ALA A 216 -1.99 3.25 14.98
C ALA A 216 -0.53 3.42 15.42
N GLY A 217 -0.10 4.66 15.60
CA GLY A 217 1.26 5.00 15.99
C GLY A 217 1.44 6.49 16.24
N GLU A 218 2.68 6.92 16.35
CA GLU A 218 3.06 8.33 16.45
C GLU A 218 3.92 8.73 15.25
N VAL A 219 3.65 9.87 14.64
CA VAL A 219 4.45 10.40 13.53
C VAL A 219 5.84 10.76 14.06
N SER A 220 6.87 10.00 13.66
CA SER A 220 8.24 10.22 14.11
C SER A 220 8.97 11.26 13.27
N GLU A 221 8.76 11.27 11.96
CA GLU A 221 9.46 12.17 11.05
C GLU A 221 8.64 12.41 9.78
N ILE A 222 8.66 13.64 9.26
CA ILE A 222 8.05 14.04 7.99
C ILE A 222 9.15 14.55 7.06
N PHE A 223 9.39 13.86 5.93
CA PHE A 223 10.52 14.15 5.04
C PHE A 223 10.28 15.33 4.11
N PRO A 224 9.20 15.37 3.27
CA PRO A 224 8.98 16.47 2.34
C PRO A 224 8.28 17.67 3.00
N LYS A 225 8.29 18.77 2.30
CA LYS A 225 7.58 20.00 2.71
C LYS A 225 6.33 20.21 1.84
N VAL A 226 5.37 20.96 2.36
CA VAL A 226 4.20 21.41 1.59
C VAL A 226 4.68 22.15 0.34
N GLY A 227 4.08 21.82 -0.80
CA GLY A 227 4.47 22.34 -2.12
C GLY A 227 5.56 21.55 -2.82
N GLU A 228 6.23 20.59 -2.17
CA GLU A 228 7.26 19.73 -2.77
C GLU A 228 6.66 18.65 -3.66
N LEU A 229 7.32 18.37 -4.78
CA LEU A 229 6.95 17.30 -5.70
C LEU A 229 7.56 15.99 -5.23
N VAL A 230 6.75 14.96 -5.06
CA VAL A 230 7.16 13.62 -4.67
C VAL A 230 6.87 12.61 -5.77
N GLY A 231 7.79 11.69 -5.98
CA GLY A 231 7.64 10.62 -6.96
C GLY A 231 7.02 9.35 -6.37
N THR A 232 6.76 8.37 -7.22
CA THR A 232 6.32 7.04 -6.81
C THR A 232 7.39 6.36 -5.94
N GLY A 233 6.98 5.84 -4.78
CA GLY A 233 7.87 5.21 -3.79
C GLY A 233 8.61 6.20 -2.89
N ALA A 234 8.45 7.51 -3.09
CA ALA A 234 9.09 8.50 -2.24
C ALA A 234 8.59 8.40 -0.79
N PRO A 235 9.49 8.37 0.19
CA PRO A 235 9.11 8.39 1.60
C PRO A 235 8.47 9.72 1.96
N ILE A 236 7.33 9.67 2.63
CA ILE A 236 6.61 10.87 3.07
C ILE A 236 6.79 11.08 4.56
N MET A 237 6.59 10.03 5.36
CA MET A 237 6.78 10.08 6.80
C MET A 237 7.04 8.70 7.38
N ASN A 238 7.63 8.67 8.56
CA ASN A 238 7.74 7.49 9.41
C ASN A 238 6.70 7.54 10.54
N ILE A 239 6.15 6.39 10.89
CA ILE A 239 5.22 6.25 12.00
C ILE A 239 5.74 5.15 12.93
N ALA A 240 6.00 5.52 14.18
CA ALA A 240 6.48 4.66 15.25
C ALA A 240 5.32 3.94 15.94
N ILE A 241 5.38 2.60 16.04
CA ILE A 241 4.35 1.78 16.68
C ILE A 241 4.65 1.65 18.18
N LEU A 242 4.34 2.67 18.96
CA LEU A 242 4.74 2.76 20.38
C LEU A 242 4.26 1.59 21.27
N LYS A 243 3.30 0.80 20.82
CA LYS A 243 2.83 -0.40 21.54
C LYS A 243 3.79 -1.58 21.46
N ASP A 244 4.70 -1.58 20.49
CA ASP A 244 5.62 -2.68 20.22
C ASP A 244 7.08 -2.25 20.41
N MET A 245 7.36 -1.70 21.57
CA MET A 245 8.69 -1.25 21.96
C MET A 245 9.52 -2.39 22.53
N TRP A 246 10.83 -2.35 22.26
CA TRP A 246 11.81 -3.20 22.93
C TRP A 246 13.03 -2.37 23.34
N VAL A 247 13.88 -2.97 24.12
CA VAL A 247 15.17 -2.39 24.51
C VAL A 247 16.29 -3.25 23.95
N THR A 248 17.18 -2.64 23.20
CA THR A 248 18.37 -3.29 22.63
C THR A 248 19.57 -3.03 23.55
N PHE A 249 20.20 -4.09 24.01
CA PHE A 249 21.44 -4.07 24.79
C PHE A 249 22.56 -4.69 23.98
N ASN A 250 23.69 -4.01 23.91
CA ASN A 250 24.94 -4.56 23.36
C ASN A 250 25.77 -5.12 24.51
N VAL A 251 25.74 -6.44 24.69
CA VAL A 251 26.28 -7.12 25.88
C VAL A 251 27.51 -7.92 25.50
N ARG A 252 28.60 -7.76 26.23
CA ARG A 252 29.78 -8.60 26.09
C ARG A 252 29.49 -10.04 26.54
N GLU A 253 30.14 -10.99 25.92
CA GLU A 253 29.94 -12.44 26.16
C GLU A 253 30.06 -12.85 27.64
N ASP A 254 30.99 -12.26 28.36
CA ASP A 254 31.21 -12.53 29.79
C ASP A 254 30.08 -12.05 30.71
N LEU A 255 29.22 -11.15 30.21
CA LEU A 255 28.08 -10.59 30.95
C LEU A 255 26.75 -11.25 30.61
N LEU A 256 26.72 -12.17 29.64
CA LEU A 256 25.50 -12.84 29.18
C LEU A 256 24.88 -13.85 30.17
N LYS A 257 25.59 -14.21 31.22
CA LYS A 257 25.21 -15.31 32.14
C LYS A 257 23.74 -15.26 32.63
N ASN A 258 23.21 -14.04 32.81
CA ASN A 258 21.85 -13.83 33.33
C ASN A 258 20.87 -13.27 32.27
N LEU A 259 21.30 -13.15 31.01
CA LEU A 259 20.54 -12.56 29.91
C LEU A 259 20.29 -13.59 28.81
N THR A 260 19.91 -14.82 29.20
CA THR A 260 19.57 -15.88 28.26
C THR A 260 18.18 -15.67 27.65
N MET A 261 17.90 -16.35 26.53
CA MET A 261 16.57 -16.31 25.91
C MET A 261 15.46 -16.64 26.91
N GLY A 262 14.46 -15.77 26.99
CA GLY A 262 13.33 -15.89 27.94
C GLY A 262 13.63 -15.43 29.36
N ALA A 263 14.85 -15.01 29.68
CA ALA A 263 15.18 -14.49 31.02
C ALA A 263 14.47 -13.19 31.32
N GLU A 264 14.01 -13.05 32.54
CA GLU A 264 13.36 -11.85 33.06
C GLU A 264 14.34 -11.12 33.98
N PHE A 265 14.43 -9.81 33.83
CA PHE A 265 15.31 -8.97 34.64
C PHE A 265 14.75 -7.56 34.82
N GLU A 266 15.25 -6.84 35.83
CA GLU A 266 14.92 -5.44 36.05
C GLU A 266 15.97 -4.52 35.42
N ALA A 267 15.46 -3.45 34.79
CA ALA A 267 16.30 -2.36 34.27
C ALA A 267 15.69 -1.02 34.71
N ILE A 268 16.52 0.01 34.69
CA ILE A 268 16.14 1.35 35.12
C ILE A 268 16.16 2.29 33.93
N VAL A 269 15.16 3.14 33.82
CA VAL A 269 15.07 4.21 32.82
C VAL A 269 15.40 5.55 33.48
N PRO A 270 16.60 6.10 33.30
CA PRO A 270 17.00 7.36 33.94
C PRO A 270 16.12 8.55 33.56
N ALA A 271 15.64 8.60 32.31
CA ALA A 271 14.76 9.66 31.83
C ALA A 271 13.36 9.66 32.47
N LEU A 272 12.99 8.59 33.18
CA LEU A 272 11.71 8.45 33.89
C LEU A 272 11.97 8.37 35.41
N ASP A 273 12.73 9.29 35.94
CA ASP A 273 13.09 9.37 37.38
C ASP A 273 13.67 8.07 37.96
N ASN A 274 14.49 7.36 37.16
CA ASN A 274 15.02 6.04 37.49
C ASN A 274 13.95 4.97 37.73
N LYS A 275 12.82 5.06 37.04
CA LYS A 275 11.76 4.05 37.10
C LYS A 275 12.30 2.67 36.75
N ALA A 276 12.09 1.70 37.63
CA ALA A 276 12.40 0.31 37.37
C ALA A 276 11.33 -0.30 36.44
N ILE A 277 11.77 -1.02 35.42
CA ILE A 277 10.92 -1.76 34.46
C ILE A 277 11.37 -3.21 34.40
N LYS A 278 10.39 -4.12 34.27
CA LYS A 278 10.66 -5.53 34.06
C LYS A 278 10.71 -5.83 32.57
N LEU A 279 11.81 -6.43 32.15
CA LEU A 279 12.10 -6.79 30.76
C LEU A 279 12.24 -8.29 30.65
N LYS A 280 11.83 -8.84 29.50
CA LYS A 280 12.01 -10.24 29.14
C LYS A 280 12.79 -10.33 27.82
N VAL A 281 13.84 -11.12 27.80
CA VAL A 281 14.66 -11.36 26.60
C VAL A 281 13.86 -12.16 25.59
N ASP A 282 13.69 -11.61 24.39
CA ASP A 282 12.96 -12.25 23.28
C ASP A 282 13.84 -12.49 22.04
N TYR A 283 15.00 -11.86 21.97
CA TYR A 283 15.91 -12.03 20.85
C TYR A 283 17.37 -11.89 21.26
N MET A 284 18.24 -12.70 20.68
CA MET A 284 19.68 -12.62 20.87
C MET A 284 20.40 -12.94 19.56
N LYS A 285 21.34 -12.10 19.19
CA LYS A 285 22.18 -12.26 17.99
C LYS A 285 23.63 -11.93 18.26
N ASP A 286 24.56 -12.72 17.74
CA ASP A 286 25.96 -12.38 17.63
C ASP A 286 26.16 -11.22 16.67
N LEU A 287 26.73 -10.12 17.11
CA LEU A 287 27.01 -8.94 16.29
C LEU A 287 28.17 -9.13 15.30
N GLY A 288 28.73 -10.33 15.20
CA GLY A 288 29.75 -10.66 14.21
C GLY A 288 30.95 -9.70 14.17
N THR A 289 31.96 -10.04 13.45
CA THR A 289 33.28 -9.35 13.37
C THR A 289 33.29 -7.94 12.75
N TYR A 290 32.19 -7.37 12.30
CA TYR A 290 32.17 -6.04 11.67
C TYR A 290 32.40 -4.87 12.64
N ALA A 291 32.19 -5.06 13.94
CA ALA A 291 32.48 -4.06 14.97
C ALA A 291 33.80 -4.36 15.73
N ALA A 292 34.45 -5.47 15.48
CA ALA A 292 35.72 -5.81 16.10
C ALA A 292 36.85 -5.08 15.38
N ARG A 293 37.22 -3.90 15.88
CA ARG A 293 38.61 -3.41 15.68
C ARG A 293 39.54 -4.53 16.13
N LYS A 294 40.42 -5.00 15.23
CA LYS A 294 41.55 -5.87 15.57
C LYS A 294 42.31 -5.27 16.74
N ALA A 295 41.97 -5.64 17.95
CA ALA A 295 42.80 -5.40 19.11
C ALA A 295 43.78 -6.57 19.18
N THR A 296 44.93 -6.44 18.54
CA THR A 296 46.10 -7.26 18.79
C THR A 296 46.56 -6.99 20.24
N LYS A 297 45.96 -7.70 21.19
CA LYS A 297 46.52 -7.77 22.56
C LYS A 297 47.37 -9.01 22.69
N THR A 298 48.64 -8.75 22.90
CA THR A 298 49.73 -9.71 23.10
C THR A 298 49.72 -10.41 24.47
N THR A 299 48.60 -10.54 25.13
CA THR A 299 48.54 -11.21 26.46
C THR A 299 47.25 -12.00 26.56
N GLY A 300 47.27 -13.28 26.19
CA GLY A 300 46.49 -14.41 26.66
C GLY A 300 44.97 -14.27 26.94
N GLN A 301 44.33 -13.19 26.56
CA GLN A 301 42.91 -12.97 26.74
C GLN A 301 42.19 -13.15 25.39
N PHE A 302 41.15 -13.98 25.38
CA PHE A 302 40.27 -14.16 24.22
C PHE A 302 39.60 -12.83 23.86
N ASP A 303 39.40 -12.57 22.56
CA ASP A 303 38.58 -11.44 22.10
C ASP A 303 37.10 -11.78 22.44
N LEU A 304 36.57 -11.07 23.44
CA LEU A 304 35.18 -11.24 23.87
C LEU A 304 34.26 -10.65 22.82
N LYS A 305 33.35 -11.49 22.33
CA LYS A 305 32.32 -11.06 21.38
C LYS A 305 31.25 -10.23 22.05
N THR A 306 30.60 -9.38 21.25
CA THR A 306 29.43 -8.58 21.68
C THR A 306 28.17 -9.17 21.07
N PHE A 307 27.14 -9.32 21.86
CA PHE A 307 25.84 -9.81 21.46
C PHE A 307 24.81 -8.70 21.55
N GLU A 308 23.98 -8.61 20.54
CA GLU A 308 22.74 -7.82 20.58
C GLU A 308 21.69 -8.65 21.33
N VAL A 309 21.22 -8.13 22.45
CA VAL A 309 20.15 -8.73 23.26
C VAL A 309 18.98 -7.76 23.23
N ARG A 310 17.83 -8.21 22.70
CA ARG A 310 16.59 -7.45 22.75
C ARG A 310 15.72 -8.00 23.86
N ALA A 311 15.13 -7.09 24.61
CA ALA A 311 14.21 -7.43 25.67
C ALA A 311 12.97 -6.54 25.62
N ARG A 312 11.79 -7.15 25.74
CA ARG A 312 10.51 -6.43 25.72
C ARG A 312 10.04 -6.12 27.14
N PRO A 313 9.47 -4.95 27.36
CA PRO A 313 8.77 -4.66 28.61
C PRO A 313 7.61 -5.63 28.81
N MET A 314 7.48 -6.18 30.02
CA MET A 314 6.36 -7.08 30.36
C MET A 314 5.03 -6.33 30.52
N GLU A 315 5.10 -5.02 30.74
CA GLU A 315 3.95 -4.12 30.88
C GLU A 315 4.21 -2.86 30.03
N ILE A 316 3.13 -2.20 29.63
CA ILE A 316 3.25 -0.92 28.91
C ILE A 316 3.84 0.13 29.85
N VAL A 317 4.99 0.67 29.47
CA VAL A 317 5.70 1.69 30.26
C VAL A 317 5.30 3.07 29.75
N GLU A 318 4.39 3.73 30.47
CA GLU A 318 4.01 5.10 30.14
C GLU A 318 5.21 6.05 30.21
N GLY A 319 5.36 6.87 29.18
CA GLY A 319 6.45 7.84 29.05
C GLY A 319 7.74 7.28 28.44
N LEU A 320 7.85 5.98 28.21
CA LEU A 320 9.00 5.42 27.48
C LEU A 320 8.96 5.87 26.03
N ARG A 321 10.06 6.40 25.53
CA ARG A 321 10.22 6.89 24.15
C ARG A 321 11.38 6.19 23.44
N PRO A 322 11.29 5.99 22.12
CA PRO A 322 12.44 5.54 21.33
C PRO A 322 13.65 6.45 21.58
N GLY A 323 14.83 5.87 21.65
CA GLY A 323 16.08 6.59 21.94
C GLY A 323 16.41 6.74 23.42
N MET A 324 15.48 6.49 24.35
CA MET A 324 15.79 6.56 25.80
C MET A 324 16.76 5.46 26.21
N SER A 325 17.71 5.83 27.05
CA SER A 325 18.65 4.89 27.66
C SER A 325 17.95 4.05 28.74
N VAL A 326 18.28 2.77 28.75
CA VAL A 326 17.83 1.81 29.76
C VAL A 326 19.05 1.12 30.36
N ILE A 327 19.16 1.07 31.68
CA ILE A 327 20.37 0.64 32.38
C ILE A 327 20.07 -0.58 33.24
N ILE A 328 20.89 -1.61 33.07
CA ILE A 328 20.95 -2.76 33.99
C ILE A 328 22.07 -2.49 35.01
N LYS A 329 21.74 -2.39 36.30
CA LYS A 329 22.73 -2.34 37.38
C LYS A 329 22.98 -3.77 37.84
N LYS A 330 24.25 -4.17 37.86
CA LYS A 330 24.69 -5.47 38.36
C LYS A 330 25.14 -5.37 39.82
#